data_f3064c4420df55c09035e51d59fa4932
#
_entry.id   f3064c4420df55c09035e51d59fa4932
#
_cell.length_a   1.000
_cell.length_b   1.000
_cell.length_c   1.000
_cell.angle_alpha   90.00
_cell.angle_beta   90.00
_cell.angle_gamma   90.00
#
_symmetry.space_group_name_H-M   'P 1'
#
loop_
_entity.id
_entity.type
_entity.pdbx_description
1 polymer ?
#
loop_
_entity_poly.entity_id
_entity_poly.type
_entity_poly.pdbx_seq_one_letter_code
_entity_poly.pdbx_strand_id
1 'polypeptide(L)'
;MKLHSIKITNFQSFGEKPTKFTLEEITYLIGPNGSGKTAVLQALCRLFAFDPSLRRVKRTDFHIPQNESSPPDQRTLCIEADFIFPETANADDNSTVAPFFSHMRLDGVTGLPRVRFRLTATMDFIGEIEEKFEYVLTQDGKTTQSVSRADRSLIQLHYLPAQRNPSDHIAYNTNALLGRLLRAVNWKHESENVRTLTEQINSCLENNTSVQIISDALKKTWEIVHKGSYFKEPKISFAHSEIENILRHMSVSFTPGHDKEIVDFSRLSDGQKSMLYLSLVLISQSIYHSVRNNENNSFYVEKLRPPIFTLIALEEPENSLSPHYLGRVIEALKQTTQHNDAQAIIATHSPAMLRRVSPKHIRYLRLNGLRTTMIRMICLPDESDDAHKFVREAIQAFPEIYFSRLVVLGEGDSEEIVLPRILSAKKIPVDSSAITIAPLG
;
A
#
# COMPACT_ATOMS: atom_id res chain seq x y z
N MET A 1 -2.51 0.96 -17.76
CA MET A 1 -3.66 0.76 -16.84
C MET A 1 -3.64 1.84 -15.76
N LYS A 2 -4.79 2.37 -15.34
CA LYS A 2 -4.89 3.40 -14.29
C LYS A 2 -6.14 3.14 -13.42
N LEU A 3 -5.98 3.16 -12.08
CA LEU A 3 -7.11 3.22 -11.17
C LEU A 3 -7.72 4.63 -11.27
N HIS A 4 -8.83 4.71 -11.98
CA HIS A 4 -9.48 5.99 -12.28
C HIS A 4 -10.30 6.51 -11.12
N SER A 5 -11.12 5.65 -10.51
CA SER A 5 -11.97 6.07 -9.40
C SER A 5 -12.23 4.95 -8.39
N ILE A 6 -12.49 5.35 -7.16
CA ILE A 6 -13.00 4.49 -6.10
C ILE A 6 -14.36 5.01 -5.64
N LYS A 7 -15.25 4.09 -5.27
CA LYS A 7 -16.56 4.37 -4.69
C LYS A 7 -16.71 3.56 -3.41
N ILE A 8 -17.01 4.23 -2.32
CA ILE A 8 -17.09 3.64 -0.97
C ILE A 8 -18.46 3.92 -0.37
N THR A 9 -19.06 2.88 0.21
CA THR A 9 -20.40 2.92 0.82
C THR A 9 -20.39 2.12 2.11
N ASN A 10 -20.91 2.67 3.19
CA ASN A 10 -21.05 2.04 4.51
C ASN A 10 -19.74 1.43 5.07
N PHE A 11 -18.61 2.06 4.80
CA PHE A 11 -17.30 1.60 5.24
C PHE A 11 -16.68 2.61 6.21
N GLN A 12 -16.50 2.23 7.47
CA GLN A 12 -15.92 3.06 8.54
C GLN A 12 -16.61 4.44 8.64
N SER A 13 -15.92 5.53 8.28
CA SER A 13 -16.48 6.88 8.27
C SER A 13 -17.28 7.22 7.01
N PHE A 14 -17.35 6.35 6.00
CA PHE A 14 -18.19 6.51 4.82
C PHE A 14 -19.59 5.95 5.08
N GLY A 15 -20.60 6.80 4.99
CA GLY A 15 -21.98 6.43 5.29
C GLY A 15 -22.72 5.76 4.12
N GLU A 16 -24.04 5.68 4.25
CA GLU A 16 -24.95 5.04 3.29
C GLU A 16 -24.90 5.68 1.90
N LYS A 17 -24.74 7.00 1.83
CA LYS A 17 -24.62 7.70 0.56
C LYS A 17 -23.26 7.39 -0.06
N PRO A 18 -23.22 6.76 -1.27
CA PRO A 18 -21.97 6.43 -1.93
C PRO A 18 -21.06 7.63 -2.15
N THR A 19 -19.83 7.56 -1.70
CA THR A 19 -18.81 8.58 -1.96
C THR A 19 -17.89 8.09 -3.07
N LYS A 20 -17.92 8.78 -4.23
CA LYS A 20 -17.08 8.48 -5.39
C LYS A 20 -16.10 9.63 -5.63
N PHE A 21 -14.84 9.31 -5.93
CA PHE A 21 -13.81 10.30 -6.32
C PHE A 21 -12.79 9.66 -7.27
N THR A 22 -12.12 10.51 -8.03
CA THR A 22 -11.09 10.11 -9.01
C THR A 22 -9.70 10.15 -8.39
N LEU A 23 -8.78 9.40 -8.98
CA LEU A 23 -7.39 9.29 -8.57
C LEU A 23 -6.46 9.68 -9.72
N GLU A 24 -5.32 10.28 -9.37
CA GLU A 24 -4.25 10.62 -10.28
C GLU A 24 -3.06 9.67 -10.11
N GLU A 25 -1.99 9.82 -10.88
CA GLU A 25 -0.78 8.98 -10.78
C GLU A 25 -0.23 8.98 -9.35
N ILE A 26 -0.21 10.15 -8.72
CA ILE A 26 0.02 10.31 -7.29
C ILE A 26 -1.12 11.13 -6.71
N THR A 27 -1.87 10.55 -5.80
CA THR A 27 -3.00 11.22 -5.13
C THR A 27 -2.67 11.48 -3.67
N TYR A 28 -2.91 12.72 -3.23
CA TYR A 28 -2.72 13.12 -1.84
C TYR A 28 -4.08 13.26 -1.15
N LEU A 29 -4.27 12.47 -0.10
CA LEU A 29 -5.44 12.54 0.78
C LEU A 29 -5.09 13.44 1.95
N ILE A 30 -5.78 14.56 2.07
CA ILE A 30 -5.55 15.54 3.14
C ILE A 30 -6.84 15.85 3.89
N GLY A 31 -6.72 16.38 5.07
CA GLY A 31 -7.86 16.78 5.90
C GLY A 31 -7.59 16.57 7.39
N PRO A 32 -8.47 17.01 8.28
CA PRO A 32 -8.33 16.87 9.72
C PRO A 32 -8.19 15.41 10.17
N ASN A 33 -7.73 15.20 11.42
CA ASN A 33 -7.72 13.88 12.04
C ASN A 33 -9.15 13.30 12.07
N GLY A 34 -9.26 12.01 11.80
CA GLY A 34 -10.54 11.32 11.75
C GLY A 34 -11.40 11.61 10.53
N SER A 35 -10.92 12.37 9.54
CA SER A 35 -11.69 12.71 8.33
C SER A 35 -11.89 11.56 7.33
N GLY A 36 -11.28 10.39 7.56
CA GLY A 36 -11.45 9.21 6.72
C GLY A 36 -10.29 8.93 5.76
N LYS A 37 -9.12 9.60 5.89
CA LYS A 37 -7.94 9.33 5.06
C LYS A 37 -7.50 7.87 5.16
N THR A 38 -7.28 7.38 6.38
CA THR A 38 -6.96 5.97 6.67
C THR A 38 -8.02 5.02 6.14
N ALA A 39 -9.31 5.39 6.26
CA ALA A 39 -10.41 4.57 5.76
C ALA A 39 -10.34 4.37 4.23
N VAL A 40 -9.94 5.38 3.45
CA VAL A 40 -9.69 5.23 2.01
C VAL A 40 -8.59 4.21 1.74
N LEU A 41 -7.44 4.32 2.43
CA LEU A 41 -6.32 3.40 2.25
C LEU A 41 -6.71 1.97 2.65
N GLN A 42 -7.44 1.82 3.77
CA GLN A 42 -7.91 0.51 4.22
C GLN A 42 -8.97 -0.08 3.28
N ALA A 43 -9.86 0.72 2.69
CA ALA A 43 -10.79 0.25 1.67
C ALA A 43 -10.04 -0.37 0.47
N LEU A 44 -8.98 0.28 0.00
CA LEU A 44 -8.12 -0.27 -1.05
C LEU A 44 -7.37 -1.51 -0.60
N CYS A 45 -6.94 -1.58 0.68
CA CYS A 45 -6.33 -2.79 1.25
C CYS A 45 -7.31 -3.97 1.20
N ARG A 46 -8.59 -3.78 1.52
CA ARG A 46 -9.61 -4.84 1.44
C ARG A 46 -9.73 -5.40 0.03
N LEU A 47 -9.51 -4.57 -1.00
CA LEU A 47 -9.54 -5.01 -2.40
C LEU A 47 -8.25 -5.75 -2.80
N PHE A 48 -7.07 -5.13 -2.61
CA PHE A 48 -5.86 -5.50 -3.34
C PHE A 48 -4.58 -5.61 -2.49
N ALA A 49 -4.65 -5.54 -1.16
CA ALA A 49 -3.42 -5.59 -0.35
C ALA A 49 -2.52 -6.77 -0.71
N PHE A 50 -1.21 -6.54 -0.77
CA PHE A 50 -0.21 -7.60 -0.95
C PHE A 50 -0.29 -8.63 0.18
N ASP A 51 -0.41 -8.15 1.42
CA ASP A 51 -0.65 -8.99 2.59
C ASP A 51 -2.11 -9.48 2.64
N PRO A 52 -2.35 -10.80 2.56
CA PRO A 52 -3.70 -11.35 2.61
C PRO A 52 -4.47 -11.03 3.90
N SER A 53 -3.77 -10.79 5.02
CA SER A 53 -4.40 -10.46 6.30
C SER A 53 -5.15 -9.12 6.24
N LEU A 54 -4.66 -8.18 5.42
CA LEU A 54 -5.28 -6.87 5.21
C LEU A 54 -6.49 -6.91 4.26
N ARG A 55 -6.68 -8.00 3.52
CA ARG A 55 -7.83 -8.16 2.61
C ARG A 55 -9.11 -8.51 3.34
N ARG A 56 -9.01 -9.09 4.54
CA ARG A 56 -10.18 -9.53 5.31
C ARG A 56 -10.97 -8.33 5.82
N VAL A 57 -12.28 -8.34 5.59
CA VAL A 57 -13.19 -7.37 6.18
C VAL A 57 -13.36 -7.69 7.67
N LYS A 58 -13.33 -6.64 8.50
CA LYS A 58 -13.47 -6.73 9.94
C LYS A 58 -14.80 -6.10 10.37
N ARG A 59 -15.30 -6.46 11.56
CA ARG A 59 -16.49 -5.82 12.14
C ARG A 59 -16.36 -4.29 12.24
N THR A 60 -15.14 -3.80 12.52
CA THR A 60 -14.82 -2.38 12.61
C THR A 60 -14.84 -1.64 11.25
N ASP A 61 -14.95 -2.37 10.14
CA ASP A 61 -15.04 -1.76 8.81
C ASP A 61 -16.46 -1.31 8.46
N PHE A 62 -17.48 -1.80 9.16
CA PHE A 62 -18.85 -1.40 8.89
C PHE A 62 -19.18 -0.05 9.51
N HIS A 63 -19.79 0.82 8.73
CA HIS A 63 -20.24 2.14 9.19
C HIS A 63 -21.38 1.98 10.21
N ILE A 64 -21.29 2.74 11.31
CA ILE A 64 -22.36 2.86 12.31
C ILE A 64 -22.86 4.29 12.27
N PRO A 65 -24.12 4.54 11.83
CA PRO A 65 -24.70 5.89 11.80
C PRO A 65 -24.80 6.47 13.21
N GLN A 66 -24.57 7.78 13.33
CA GLN A 66 -24.60 8.48 14.62
C GLN A 66 -25.98 8.44 15.32
N ASN A 67 -27.05 8.40 14.52
CA ASN A 67 -28.44 8.41 14.98
C ASN A 67 -29.06 7.01 15.07
N GLU A 68 -28.24 5.96 15.01
CA GLU A 68 -28.72 4.59 15.14
C GLU A 68 -29.14 4.29 16.57
N SER A 69 -30.41 3.91 16.77
CA SER A 69 -30.97 3.56 18.07
C SER A 69 -30.87 2.08 18.41
N SER A 70 -30.84 1.21 17.39
CA SER A 70 -30.67 -0.24 17.53
C SER A 70 -29.92 -0.80 16.32
N PRO A 71 -29.06 -1.82 16.49
CA PRO A 71 -28.38 -2.48 15.38
C PRO A 71 -29.41 -3.10 14.42
N PRO A 72 -29.24 -2.96 13.09
CA PRO A 72 -30.05 -3.68 12.12
C PRO A 72 -29.70 -5.17 12.09
N ASP A 73 -30.60 -6.01 11.58
CA ASP A 73 -30.39 -7.45 11.43
C ASP A 73 -29.18 -7.76 10.53
N GLN A 74 -28.92 -6.91 9.56
CA GLN A 74 -27.79 -7.02 8.66
C GLN A 74 -27.20 -5.66 8.34
N ARG A 75 -25.86 -5.61 8.23
CA ARG A 75 -25.12 -4.45 7.71
C ARG A 75 -24.39 -4.85 6.44
N THR A 76 -24.48 -4.02 5.44
CA THR A 76 -23.76 -4.23 4.17
C THR A 76 -22.86 -3.06 3.88
N LEU A 77 -21.61 -3.32 3.51
CA LEU A 77 -20.70 -2.36 2.96
C LEU A 77 -20.38 -2.70 1.50
N CYS A 78 -19.99 -1.68 0.71
CA CYS A 78 -19.62 -1.86 -0.68
C CYS A 78 -18.43 -0.96 -1.05
N ILE A 79 -17.41 -1.54 -1.67
CA ILE A 79 -16.25 -0.82 -2.19
C ILE A 79 -16.09 -1.19 -3.66
N GLU A 80 -16.06 -0.18 -4.54
CA GLU A 80 -15.82 -0.38 -5.98
C GLU A 80 -14.55 0.34 -6.40
N ALA A 81 -13.74 -0.31 -7.24
CA ALA A 81 -12.56 0.25 -7.88
C ALA A 81 -12.71 0.15 -9.40
N ASP A 82 -12.61 1.27 -10.08
CA ASP A 82 -12.83 1.40 -11.53
C ASP A 82 -11.51 1.73 -12.22
N PHE A 83 -11.02 0.81 -13.05
CA PHE A 83 -9.79 0.94 -13.81
C PHE A 83 -10.08 1.27 -15.26
N ILE A 84 -9.27 2.15 -15.83
CA ILE A 84 -9.26 2.50 -17.26
C ILE A 84 -7.91 2.15 -17.88
N PHE A 85 -7.88 2.05 -19.19
CA PHE A 85 -6.70 1.69 -19.97
C PHE A 85 -6.43 2.79 -21.01
N PRO A 86 -5.80 3.93 -20.60
CA PRO A 86 -5.51 5.03 -21.51
C PRO A 86 -4.61 4.65 -22.68
N GLU A 87 -3.75 3.65 -22.47
CA GLU A 87 -2.82 3.12 -23.47
C GLU A 87 -3.53 2.56 -24.70
N THR A 88 -4.76 2.08 -24.56
CA THR A 88 -5.54 1.54 -25.68
C THR A 88 -6.12 2.60 -26.62
N ALA A 89 -6.02 3.88 -26.26
CA ALA A 89 -6.40 4.97 -27.16
C ALA A 89 -5.44 5.13 -28.36
N ASN A 90 -4.19 4.63 -28.24
CA ASN A 90 -3.21 4.59 -29.30
C ASN A 90 -3.21 3.19 -29.91
N ALA A 91 -3.55 3.05 -31.19
CA ALA A 91 -3.77 1.78 -31.88
C ALA A 91 -2.59 0.77 -31.85
N ASP A 92 -1.39 1.23 -31.51
CA ASP A 92 -0.16 0.43 -31.53
C ASP A 92 0.15 -0.30 -30.21
N ASP A 93 -0.57 -0.03 -29.11
CA ASP A 93 -0.24 -0.55 -27.78
C ASP A 93 -1.33 -1.47 -27.20
N ASN A 94 -1.77 -2.44 -27.99
CA ASN A 94 -2.77 -3.45 -27.59
C ASN A 94 -2.20 -4.58 -26.70
N SER A 95 -0.94 -4.53 -26.32
CA SER A 95 -0.24 -5.67 -25.71
C SER A 95 -0.55 -5.92 -24.24
N THR A 96 -1.07 -4.93 -23.51
CA THR A 96 -1.13 -5.01 -22.04
C THR A 96 -2.49 -5.41 -21.47
N VAL A 97 -3.59 -5.28 -22.21
CA VAL A 97 -4.91 -5.25 -21.62
C VAL A 97 -5.71 -6.54 -21.81
N ALA A 98 -5.81 -7.03 -23.05
CA ALA A 98 -6.70 -8.12 -23.41
C ALA A 98 -6.33 -9.50 -22.83
N PRO A 99 -5.03 -9.88 -22.65
CA PRO A 99 -4.68 -11.20 -22.14
C PRO A 99 -4.92 -11.41 -20.64
N PHE A 100 -5.07 -10.33 -19.87
CA PHE A 100 -4.94 -10.39 -18.40
C PHE A 100 -6.27 -10.31 -17.66
N PHE A 101 -7.27 -9.61 -18.22
CA PHE A 101 -8.58 -9.48 -17.57
C PHE A 101 -9.67 -10.10 -18.44
N SER A 102 -10.34 -11.11 -17.92
CA SER A 102 -11.38 -11.86 -18.63
C SER A 102 -12.66 -11.05 -18.85
N HIS A 103 -12.88 -9.97 -18.09
CA HIS A 103 -14.14 -9.23 -18.08
C HIS A 103 -13.93 -7.72 -18.15
N MET A 104 -13.66 -7.25 -19.35
CA MET A 104 -13.66 -5.82 -19.67
C MET A 104 -14.98 -5.37 -20.28
N ARG A 105 -15.29 -4.11 -20.09
CA ARG A 105 -16.44 -3.46 -20.74
C ARG A 105 -16.01 -2.16 -21.40
N LEU A 106 -16.79 -1.74 -22.37
CA LEU A 106 -16.70 -0.43 -22.99
C LEU A 106 -17.90 0.41 -22.49
N ASP A 107 -17.63 1.64 -22.07
CA ASP A 107 -18.68 2.62 -21.76
C ASP A 107 -19.05 3.35 -23.06
N GLY A 108 -19.87 2.71 -23.91
CA GLY A 108 -20.25 3.19 -25.23
C GLY A 108 -19.34 2.72 -26.38
N VAL A 109 -19.69 3.05 -27.61
CA VAL A 109 -19.01 2.57 -28.83
C VAL A 109 -17.58 3.13 -28.99
N THR A 110 -17.32 4.30 -28.41
CA THR A 110 -16.03 5.01 -28.48
C THR A 110 -15.35 5.14 -27.11
N GLY A 111 -15.89 4.49 -26.07
CA GLY A 111 -15.35 4.56 -24.70
C GLY A 111 -14.07 3.76 -24.54
N LEU A 112 -13.18 4.23 -23.65
CA LEU A 112 -12.01 3.45 -23.25
C LEU A 112 -12.44 2.17 -22.54
N PRO A 113 -11.71 1.05 -22.72
CA PRO A 113 -11.93 -0.17 -21.95
C PRO A 113 -11.85 0.09 -20.45
N ARG A 114 -12.71 -0.57 -19.69
CA ARG A 114 -12.78 -0.47 -18.23
C ARG A 114 -12.91 -1.83 -17.59
N VAL A 115 -12.31 -1.95 -16.40
CA VAL A 115 -12.54 -3.08 -15.50
C VAL A 115 -12.96 -2.52 -14.15
N ARG A 116 -14.11 -2.96 -13.64
CA ARG A 116 -14.58 -2.56 -12.32
C ARG A 116 -14.66 -3.75 -11.39
N PHE A 117 -13.96 -3.65 -10.27
CA PHE A 117 -14.03 -4.58 -9.16
C PHE A 117 -14.98 -4.05 -8.09
N ARG A 118 -15.72 -4.98 -7.48
CA ARG A 118 -16.61 -4.70 -6.33
C ARG A 118 -16.33 -5.70 -5.22
N LEU A 119 -16.11 -5.20 -4.02
CA LEU A 119 -16.17 -5.94 -2.79
C LEU A 119 -17.47 -5.58 -2.07
N THR A 120 -18.31 -6.57 -1.84
CA THR A 120 -19.49 -6.45 -0.98
C THR A 120 -19.29 -7.34 0.23
N ALA A 121 -19.50 -6.80 1.42
CA ALA A 121 -19.49 -7.60 2.63
C ALA A 121 -20.77 -7.34 3.42
N THR A 122 -21.37 -8.42 3.90
CA THR A 122 -22.59 -8.39 4.74
C THR A 122 -22.28 -9.02 6.07
N MET A 123 -22.58 -8.31 7.14
CA MET A 123 -22.44 -8.77 8.53
C MET A 123 -23.82 -9.00 9.11
N ASP A 124 -24.07 -10.18 9.63
CA ASP A 124 -25.32 -10.52 10.31
C ASP A 124 -25.34 -10.03 11.78
N PHE A 125 -26.45 -10.28 12.48
CA PHE A 125 -26.64 -9.88 13.87
C PHE A 125 -25.71 -10.63 14.86
N ILE A 126 -25.20 -11.82 14.48
CA ILE A 126 -24.22 -12.60 15.27
C ILE A 126 -22.81 -12.03 15.04
N GLY A 127 -22.62 -11.27 13.95
CA GLY A 127 -21.37 -10.67 13.54
C GLY A 127 -20.53 -11.58 12.66
N GLU A 128 -21.14 -12.57 12.01
CA GLU A 128 -20.53 -13.30 10.90
C GLU A 128 -20.50 -12.43 9.66
N ILE A 129 -19.39 -12.50 8.90
CA ILE A 129 -19.16 -11.66 7.74
C ILE A 129 -19.03 -12.53 6.50
N GLU A 130 -19.94 -12.33 5.55
CA GLU A 130 -19.86 -12.89 4.20
C GLU A 130 -19.26 -11.85 3.25
N GLU A 131 -18.23 -12.24 2.48
CA GLU A 131 -17.54 -11.37 1.51
C GLU A 131 -17.74 -11.89 0.09
N LYS A 132 -18.07 -10.97 -0.86
CA LYS A 132 -18.15 -11.26 -2.29
C LYS A 132 -17.23 -10.29 -3.03
N PHE A 133 -16.29 -10.83 -3.82
CA PHE A 133 -15.40 -10.04 -4.67
C PHE A 133 -15.66 -10.35 -6.13
N GLU A 134 -16.13 -9.35 -6.88
CA GLU A 134 -16.76 -9.55 -8.18
C GLU A 134 -16.29 -8.50 -9.21
N TYR A 135 -16.31 -8.91 -10.49
CA TYR A 135 -16.35 -7.99 -11.61
C TYR A 135 -17.75 -7.41 -11.78
N VAL A 136 -17.84 -6.11 -12.08
CA VAL A 136 -19.09 -5.46 -12.46
C VAL A 136 -19.12 -5.32 -13.99
N LEU A 137 -20.00 -6.08 -14.64
CA LEU A 137 -20.03 -6.23 -16.11
C LEU A 137 -20.87 -5.15 -16.81
N THR A 138 -21.81 -4.50 -16.09
CA THR A 138 -22.72 -3.51 -16.65
C THR A 138 -22.55 -2.16 -15.97
N GLN A 139 -22.94 -1.08 -16.67
CA GLN A 139 -22.89 0.27 -16.11
C GLN A 139 -23.79 0.45 -14.89
N ASP A 140 -25.00 -0.14 -14.93
CA ASP A 140 -25.97 -0.11 -13.83
C ASP A 140 -25.53 -0.96 -12.61
N GLY A 141 -24.48 -1.74 -12.78
CA GLY A 141 -23.89 -2.53 -11.70
C GLY A 141 -24.70 -3.76 -11.29
N LYS A 142 -25.69 -4.19 -12.07
CA LYS A 142 -26.58 -5.31 -11.72
C LYS A 142 -25.99 -6.66 -12.09
N THR A 143 -25.25 -6.74 -13.20
CA THR A 143 -24.60 -7.99 -13.62
C THR A 143 -23.18 -8.04 -13.08
N THR A 144 -22.90 -9.08 -12.30
CA THR A 144 -21.60 -9.31 -11.67
C THR A 144 -21.11 -10.73 -11.93
N GLN A 145 -19.81 -10.94 -11.80
CA GLN A 145 -19.16 -12.24 -11.87
C GLN A 145 -18.01 -12.33 -10.87
N SER A 146 -17.87 -13.47 -10.20
CA SER A 146 -16.80 -13.69 -9.22
C SER A 146 -15.42 -13.53 -9.81
N VAL A 147 -14.52 -12.82 -9.12
CA VAL A 147 -13.12 -12.66 -9.50
C VAL A 147 -12.32 -13.86 -9.06
N SER A 148 -11.52 -14.45 -9.97
CA SER A 148 -10.61 -15.52 -9.62
C SER A 148 -9.47 -15.03 -8.70
N ARG A 149 -8.86 -15.95 -7.93
CA ARG A 149 -7.68 -15.61 -7.12
C ARG A 149 -6.49 -15.17 -7.98
N ALA A 150 -6.37 -15.74 -9.18
CA ALA A 150 -5.35 -15.37 -10.14
C ALA A 150 -5.54 -13.92 -10.59
N ASP A 151 -6.73 -13.55 -11.05
CA ASP A 151 -7.04 -12.19 -11.51
C ASP A 151 -6.87 -11.16 -10.40
N ARG A 152 -7.31 -11.49 -9.18
CA ARG A 152 -7.09 -10.60 -8.03
C ARG A 152 -5.61 -10.35 -7.76
N SER A 153 -4.73 -11.33 -8.03
CA SER A 153 -3.28 -11.20 -7.81
C SER A 153 -2.57 -10.34 -8.83
N LEU A 154 -3.20 -10.03 -9.96
CA LEU A 154 -2.68 -9.15 -11.01
C LEU A 154 -2.58 -7.69 -10.56
N ILE A 155 -3.35 -7.31 -9.54
CA ILE A 155 -3.29 -6.00 -8.90
C ILE A 155 -2.80 -6.18 -7.48
N GLN A 156 -1.75 -5.47 -7.11
CA GLN A 156 -1.18 -5.53 -5.76
C GLN A 156 -1.09 -4.14 -5.14
N LEU A 157 -1.49 -4.04 -3.88
CA LEU A 157 -1.36 -2.83 -3.08
C LEU A 157 -0.36 -3.07 -1.96
N HIS A 158 0.69 -2.26 -1.93
CA HIS A 158 1.66 -2.20 -0.84
C HIS A 158 1.30 -1.06 0.10
N TYR A 159 0.98 -1.39 1.34
CA TYR A 159 0.54 -0.44 2.35
C TYR A 159 1.60 -0.22 3.43
N LEU A 160 1.96 1.04 3.65
CA LEU A 160 2.80 1.50 4.75
C LEU A 160 1.94 2.27 5.75
N PRO A 161 1.61 1.69 6.90
CA PRO A 161 0.79 2.34 7.93
C PRO A 161 1.57 3.41 8.71
N ALA A 162 0.82 4.37 9.29
CA ALA A 162 1.37 5.42 10.17
C ALA A 162 1.70 4.95 11.59
N GLN A 163 1.32 3.73 11.97
CA GLN A 163 1.35 3.26 13.36
C GLN A 163 2.75 3.20 13.96
N ARG A 164 2.83 3.50 15.27
CA ARG A 164 4.05 3.56 16.09
C ARG A 164 4.77 2.21 16.27
N ASN A 165 4.19 1.08 15.88
CA ASN A 165 4.83 -0.23 15.84
C ASN A 165 4.67 -0.87 14.46
N PRO A 166 5.17 -0.27 13.38
CA PRO A 166 5.15 -0.87 12.05
C PRO A 166 6.14 -2.05 11.94
N SER A 167 7.00 -2.24 12.94
CA SER A 167 8.14 -3.13 12.85
C SER A 167 7.77 -4.57 12.52
N ASP A 168 6.78 -5.14 13.18
CA ASP A 168 6.40 -6.54 12.94
C ASP A 168 5.74 -6.71 11.59
N HIS A 169 4.85 -5.78 11.23
CA HIS A 169 4.13 -5.82 9.96
C HIS A 169 5.06 -5.53 8.77
N ILE A 170 5.92 -4.52 8.89
CA ILE A 170 6.92 -4.18 7.87
C ILE A 170 7.96 -5.31 7.77
N ALA A 171 8.44 -5.88 8.87
CA ALA A 171 9.39 -6.99 8.86
C ALA A 171 8.82 -8.21 8.15
N TYR A 172 7.55 -8.56 8.43
CA TYR A 172 6.87 -9.65 7.74
C TYR A 172 6.73 -9.38 6.24
N ASN A 173 6.26 -8.19 5.86
CA ASN A 173 6.08 -7.80 4.46
C ASN A 173 7.42 -7.72 3.71
N THR A 174 8.46 -7.20 4.34
CA THR A 174 9.82 -7.14 3.78
C THR A 174 10.32 -8.55 3.48
N ASN A 175 10.23 -9.46 4.45
CA ASN A 175 10.68 -10.83 4.28
C ASN A 175 9.85 -11.57 3.22
N ALA A 176 8.52 -11.35 3.20
CA ALA A 176 7.64 -11.95 2.20
C ALA A 176 7.97 -11.46 0.78
N LEU A 177 8.21 -10.16 0.60
CA LEU A 177 8.52 -9.57 -0.69
C LEU A 177 9.90 -10.01 -1.18
N LEU A 178 10.93 -9.89 -0.34
CA LEU A 178 12.29 -10.33 -0.65
C LEU A 178 12.33 -11.84 -0.91
N GLY A 179 11.68 -12.65 -0.07
CA GLY A 179 11.58 -14.09 -0.24
C GLY A 179 10.89 -14.49 -1.55
N ARG A 180 9.90 -13.72 -2.01
CA ARG A 180 9.25 -13.94 -3.30
C ARG A 180 10.19 -13.67 -4.46
N LEU A 181 10.93 -12.55 -4.42
CA LEU A 181 11.93 -12.22 -5.45
C LEU A 181 13.00 -13.30 -5.53
N LEU A 182 13.59 -13.68 -4.40
CA LEU A 182 14.68 -14.66 -4.37
C LEU A 182 14.24 -16.07 -4.74
N ARG A 183 13.02 -16.50 -4.39
CA ARG A 183 12.50 -17.80 -4.87
C ARG A 183 12.28 -17.85 -6.37
N ALA A 184 12.08 -16.69 -7.00
CA ALA A 184 11.91 -16.60 -8.44
C ALA A 184 13.23 -16.58 -9.22
N VAL A 185 14.36 -16.36 -8.57
CA VAL A 185 15.70 -16.40 -9.21
C VAL A 185 16.00 -17.80 -9.75
N ASN A 186 16.70 -17.84 -10.88
CA ASN A 186 17.18 -19.09 -11.49
C ASN A 186 18.46 -19.58 -10.78
N TRP A 187 18.30 -20.43 -9.80
CA TRP A 187 19.40 -20.99 -8.98
C TRP A 187 20.05 -22.27 -9.56
N LYS A 188 19.88 -22.55 -10.85
CA LYS A 188 20.35 -23.84 -11.44
C LYS A 188 21.85 -24.04 -11.26
N HIS A 189 22.65 -23.01 -11.43
CA HIS A 189 24.11 -23.11 -11.31
C HIS A 189 24.59 -23.23 -9.88
N GLU A 190 23.91 -22.57 -8.95
CA GLU A 190 24.30 -22.50 -7.55
C GLU A 190 23.81 -23.71 -6.74
N SER A 191 22.74 -24.38 -7.18
CA SER A 191 22.11 -25.46 -6.42
C SER A 191 23.03 -26.64 -6.15
N GLU A 192 23.87 -27.01 -7.12
CA GLU A 192 24.81 -28.12 -6.93
C GLU A 192 25.95 -27.77 -5.95
N ASN A 193 26.48 -26.55 -6.05
CA ASN A 193 27.48 -26.03 -5.12
C ASN A 193 26.93 -25.94 -3.69
N VAL A 194 25.69 -25.42 -3.55
CA VAL A 194 25.00 -25.32 -2.25
C VAL A 194 24.82 -26.72 -1.65
N ARG A 195 24.43 -27.72 -2.45
CA ARG A 195 24.27 -29.08 -2.00
C ARG A 195 25.59 -29.66 -1.49
N THR A 196 26.68 -29.53 -2.24
CA THR A 196 28.01 -30.00 -1.86
C THR A 196 28.52 -29.37 -0.56
N LEU A 197 28.36 -28.03 -0.43
CA LEU A 197 28.74 -27.32 0.79
C LEU A 197 27.89 -27.75 2.00
N THR A 198 26.62 -27.99 1.81
CA THR A 198 25.69 -28.44 2.86
C THR A 198 26.09 -29.88 3.34
N GLU A 199 26.42 -30.75 2.41
CA GLU A 199 26.92 -32.11 2.73
C GLU A 199 28.22 -32.03 3.53
N GLN A 200 29.11 -31.11 3.18
CA GLN A 200 30.38 -30.91 3.94
C GLN A 200 30.09 -30.37 5.37
N ILE A 201 29.15 -29.41 5.52
CA ILE A 201 28.77 -28.91 6.84
C ILE A 201 28.18 -30.04 7.70
N ASN A 202 27.22 -30.79 7.15
CA ASN A 202 26.63 -31.92 7.86
C ASN A 202 27.70 -32.95 8.28
N SER A 203 28.57 -33.35 7.38
CA SER A 203 29.66 -34.28 7.66
C SER A 203 30.63 -33.77 8.74
N CYS A 204 30.98 -32.49 8.69
CA CYS A 204 31.84 -31.88 9.70
C CYS A 204 31.20 -31.89 11.09
N LEU A 205 29.92 -31.58 11.20
CA LEU A 205 29.18 -31.54 12.47
C LEU A 205 28.84 -32.94 12.98
N GLU A 206 28.51 -33.90 12.10
CA GLU A 206 28.27 -35.32 12.43
C GLU A 206 29.54 -36.00 12.96
N ASN A 207 30.72 -35.58 12.55
CA ASN A 207 32.00 -36.11 13.03
C ASN A 207 32.35 -35.65 14.46
N ASN A 208 31.59 -34.74 15.05
CA ASN A 208 31.81 -34.37 16.45
C ASN A 208 31.40 -35.49 17.39
N THR A 209 32.32 -35.91 18.30
CA THR A 209 32.13 -37.04 19.22
C THR A 209 30.85 -36.96 20.04
N SER A 210 30.51 -35.77 20.53
CA SER A 210 29.27 -35.55 21.32
C SER A 210 28.03 -35.72 20.47
N VAL A 211 28.06 -35.27 19.22
CA VAL A 211 26.96 -35.44 18.25
C VAL A 211 26.74 -36.89 17.90
N GLN A 212 27.84 -37.65 17.73
CA GLN A 212 27.78 -39.10 17.48
C GLN A 212 27.14 -39.83 18.66
N ILE A 213 27.52 -39.52 19.89
CA ILE A 213 26.91 -40.10 21.09
C ILE A 213 25.39 -39.84 21.13
N ILE A 214 24.96 -38.64 20.83
CA ILE A 214 23.54 -38.28 20.80
C ILE A 214 22.80 -39.02 19.67
N SER A 215 23.40 -39.09 18.49
CA SER A 215 22.85 -39.78 17.33
C SER A 215 22.69 -41.28 17.58
N ASP A 216 23.70 -41.94 18.18
CA ASP A 216 23.67 -43.37 18.53
C ASP A 216 22.60 -43.63 19.62
N ALA A 217 22.54 -42.79 20.62
CA ALA A 217 21.51 -42.90 21.67
C ALA A 217 20.10 -42.74 21.09
N LEU A 218 19.90 -41.77 20.18
CA LEU A 218 18.63 -41.57 19.48
C LEU A 218 18.23 -42.80 18.66
N LYS A 219 19.17 -43.35 17.89
CA LYS A 219 18.95 -44.54 17.07
C LYS A 219 18.56 -45.75 17.93
N LYS A 220 19.31 -46.04 19.00
CA LYS A 220 18.98 -47.11 19.93
C LYS A 220 17.62 -46.96 20.59
N THR A 221 17.29 -45.77 21.06
CA THR A 221 16.02 -45.50 21.69
C THR A 221 14.87 -45.60 20.69
N TRP A 222 15.05 -45.11 19.48
CA TRP A 222 14.07 -45.19 18.40
C TRP A 222 13.76 -46.64 18.02
N GLU A 223 14.75 -47.51 17.89
CA GLU A 223 14.59 -48.95 17.61
C GLU A 223 13.75 -49.69 18.71
N ILE A 224 13.82 -49.21 19.94
CA ILE A 224 13.03 -49.79 21.04
C ILE A 224 11.54 -49.34 20.88
N VAL A 225 11.29 -48.09 20.59
CA VAL A 225 9.97 -47.49 20.56
C VAL A 225 9.26 -47.74 19.23
N HIS A 226 9.97 -47.66 18.11
CA HIS A 226 9.41 -47.76 16.77
C HIS A 226 9.68 -49.18 16.18
N LYS A 227 8.62 -49.96 16.02
CA LYS A 227 8.69 -51.34 15.46
C LYS A 227 8.17 -51.43 14.02
N GLY A 228 7.91 -50.29 13.36
CA GLY A 228 7.44 -50.23 11.98
C GLY A 228 8.51 -50.62 10.94
N SER A 229 8.06 -50.96 9.73
CA SER A 229 8.94 -51.27 8.60
C SER A 229 9.52 -50.02 7.93
N TYR A 230 8.96 -48.84 8.14
CA TYR A 230 9.38 -47.55 7.60
C TYR A 230 9.99 -46.68 8.71
N PHE A 231 10.74 -45.63 8.35
CA PHE A 231 11.36 -44.66 9.27
C PHE A 231 12.26 -45.29 10.34
N LYS A 232 13.08 -46.24 9.96
CA LYS A 232 13.93 -47.03 10.90
C LYS A 232 15.12 -46.27 11.46
N GLU A 233 15.67 -45.34 10.69
CA GLU A 233 16.90 -44.64 11.05
C GLU A 233 16.72 -43.15 11.19
N PRO A 234 16.56 -42.63 12.42
CA PRO A 234 16.55 -41.20 12.66
C PRO A 234 17.95 -40.61 12.43
N LYS A 235 18.06 -39.53 11.68
CA LYS A 235 19.30 -38.77 11.46
C LYS A 235 19.15 -37.35 11.98
N ILE A 236 20.20 -36.85 12.60
CA ILE A 236 20.30 -35.42 12.96
C ILE A 236 20.92 -34.73 11.75
N SER A 237 20.16 -33.76 11.19
CA SER A 237 20.65 -32.92 10.10
C SER A 237 20.75 -31.47 10.58
N PHE A 238 21.88 -30.83 10.32
CA PHE A 238 22.18 -29.47 10.78
C PHE A 238 21.91 -28.42 9.70
N ALA A 239 22.03 -28.83 8.43
CA ALA A 239 21.80 -27.93 7.31
C ALA A 239 20.97 -28.62 6.23
N HIS A 240 20.16 -27.83 5.52
CA HIS A 240 19.33 -28.30 4.43
C HIS A 240 19.98 -28.00 3.09
N SER A 241 20.01 -28.99 2.19
CA SER A 241 20.59 -28.86 0.85
C SER A 241 19.69 -28.08 -0.13
N GLU A 242 18.43 -27.86 0.21
CA GLU A 242 17.50 -27.13 -0.65
C GLU A 242 17.62 -25.63 -0.45
N ILE A 243 17.81 -24.89 -1.54
CA ILE A 243 17.89 -23.42 -1.53
C ILE A 243 16.67 -22.80 -0.86
N GLU A 244 15.49 -23.38 -1.03
CA GLU A 244 14.26 -22.87 -0.40
C GLU A 244 14.32 -22.86 1.13
N ASN A 245 14.97 -23.84 1.74
CA ASN A 245 15.17 -23.90 3.18
C ASN A 245 16.17 -22.84 3.65
N ILE A 246 17.24 -22.60 2.87
CA ILE A 246 18.21 -21.54 3.16
C ILE A 246 17.54 -20.16 3.08
N LEU A 247 16.71 -19.93 2.06
CA LEU A 247 15.97 -18.68 1.88
C LEU A 247 14.96 -18.39 3.01
N ARG A 248 14.48 -19.41 3.73
CA ARG A 248 13.61 -19.21 4.90
C ARG A 248 14.30 -18.54 6.08
N HIS A 249 15.61 -18.74 6.21
CA HIS A 249 16.44 -18.20 7.29
C HIS A 249 17.20 -16.93 6.89
N MET A 250 16.88 -16.39 5.73
CA MET A 250 17.47 -15.18 5.19
C MET A 250 17.10 -13.95 6.02
N SER A 251 18.07 -13.09 6.27
CA SER A 251 17.88 -11.77 6.86
C SER A 251 18.57 -10.69 6.03
N VAL A 252 18.10 -9.46 6.15
CA VAL A 252 18.77 -8.28 5.58
C VAL A 252 19.67 -7.69 6.66
N SER A 253 20.94 -7.54 6.34
CA SER A 253 21.93 -7.00 7.24
C SER A 253 22.60 -5.77 6.65
N PHE A 254 23.01 -4.85 7.50
CA PHE A 254 23.61 -3.57 7.12
C PHE A 254 25.01 -3.46 7.75
N THR A 255 25.95 -2.88 6.99
CA THR A 255 27.28 -2.57 7.51
C THR A 255 27.24 -1.16 8.12
N PRO A 256 27.52 -1.02 9.41
CA PRO A 256 27.60 0.29 10.07
C PRO A 256 28.88 1.00 9.67
N GLY A 257 28.88 2.34 9.72
CA GLY A 257 30.02 3.16 9.39
C GLY A 257 31.14 3.14 10.42
N HIS A 258 30.88 2.84 11.69
CA HIS A 258 31.82 3.06 12.77
C HIS A 258 32.57 1.81 13.27
N ASP A 259 31.90 0.70 13.48
CA ASP A 259 32.51 -0.46 14.17
C ASP A 259 32.69 -1.71 13.28
N LYS A 260 32.43 -1.60 11.97
CA LYS A 260 32.47 -2.74 11.01
C LYS A 260 31.57 -3.93 11.39
N GLU A 261 30.74 -3.81 12.41
CA GLU A 261 29.79 -4.84 12.78
C GLU A 261 28.59 -4.84 11.84
N ILE A 262 28.09 -6.03 11.54
CA ILE A 262 26.89 -6.23 10.74
C ILE A 262 25.68 -6.00 11.66
N VAL A 263 24.81 -5.08 11.27
CA VAL A 263 23.57 -4.75 12.00
C VAL A 263 22.40 -5.45 11.34
N ASP A 264 21.68 -6.24 12.13
CA ASP A 264 20.46 -6.90 11.68
C ASP A 264 19.31 -5.91 11.48
N PHE A 265 18.40 -6.25 10.57
CA PHE A 265 17.20 -5.47 10.26
C PHE A 265 16.39 -5.07 11.51
N SER A 266 16.33 -5.90 12.54
CA SER A 266 15.59 -5.63 13.77
C SER A 266 16.07 -4.38 14.51
N ARG A 267 17.34 -4.02 14.35
CA ARG A 267 17.95 -2.84 14.99
C ARG A 267 17.72 -1.52 14.25
N LEU A 268 17.14 -1.57 13.07
CA LEU A 268 16.78 -0.35 12.33
C LEU A 268 15.67 0.42 13.05
N SER A 269 15.72 1.74 12.96
CA SER A 269 14.60 2.59 13.36
C SER A 269 13.39 2.37 12.45
N ASP A 270 12.19 2.74 12.92
CA ASP A 270 10.96 2.55 12.14
C ASP A 270 10.99 3.29 10.80
N GLY A 271 11.59 4.49 10.76
CA GLY A 271 11.81 5.22 9.51
C GLY A 271 12.74 4.49 8.54
N GLN A 272 13.83 3.89 9.04
CA GLN A 272 14.75 3.10 8.21
C GLN A 272 14.08 1.82 7.70
N LYS A 273 13.28 1.12 8.52
CA LYS A 273 12.49 -0.03 8.12
C LYS A 273 11.49 0.32 7.03
N SER A 274 10.79 1.45 7.18
CA SER A 274 9.85 1.97 6.19
C SER A 274 10.55 2.30 4.86
N MET A 275 11.72 2.93 4.91
CA MET A 275 12.52 3.21 3.71
C MET A 275 12.99 1.93 3.02
N LEU A 276 13.44 0.92 3.78
CA LEU A 276 13.84 -0.37 3.21
C LEU A 276 12.66 -1.06 2.53
N TYR A 277 11.51 -1.13 3.19
CA TYR A 277 10.31 -1.73 2.60
C TYR A 277 9.90 -1.01 1.31
N LEU A 278 9.85 0.33 1.34
CA LEU A 278 9.54 1.12 0.15
C LEU A 278 10.58 0.86 -0.97
N SER A 279 11.86 0.82 -0.66
CA SER A 279 12.91 0.50 -1.62
C SER A 279 12.70 -0.87 -2.26
N LEU A 280 12.34 -1.87 -1.46
CA LEU A 280 12.02 -3.22 -1.97
C LEU A 280 10.78 -3.22 -2.88
N VAL A 281 9.75 -2.45 -2.54
CA VAL A 281 8.56 -2.29 -3.40
C VAL A 281 8.94 -1.67 -4.75
N LEU A 282 9.74 -0.60 -4.75
CA LEU A 282 10.20 0.07 -5.96
C LEU A 282 11.11 -0.83 -6.82
N ILE A 283 12.05 -1.55 -6.19
CA ILE A 283 12.91 -2.53 -6.87
C ILE A 283 12.05 -3.65 -7.47
N SER A 284 11.08 -4.18 -6.70
CA SER A 284 10.18 -5.22 -7.19
C SER A 284 9.42 -4.76 -8.43
N GLN A 285 8.91 -3.53 -8.44
CA GLN A 285 8.22 -2.95 -9.59
C GLN A 285 9.13 -2.86 -10.81
N SER A 286 10.37 -2.43 -10.65
CA SER A 286 11.37 -2.39 -11.74
C SER A 286 11.64 -3.80 -12.29
N ILE A 287 11.83 -4.80 -11.41
CA ILE A 287 12.03 -6.20 -11.81
C ILE A 287 10.79 -6.74 -12.55
N TYR A 288 9.58 -6.48 -12.03
CA TYR A 288 8.34 -6.92 -12.67
C TYR A 288 8.18 -6.32 -14.07
N HIS A 289 8.51 -5.05 -14.22
CA HIS A 289 8.49 -4.37 -15.52
C HIS A 289 9.46 -5.02 -16.51
N SER A 290 10.74 -5.20 -16.14
CA SER A 290 11.76 -5.80 -17.01
C SER A 290 11.47 -7.27 -17.36
N VAL A 291 10.90 -8.05 -16.42
CA VAL A 291 10.53 -9.45 -16.69
C VAL A 291 9.31 -9.53 -17.62
N ARG A 292 8.32 -8.65 -17.48
CA ARG A 292 7.17 -8.61 -18.41
C ARG A 292 7.57 -8.24 -19.83
N ASN A 293 8.55 -7.35 -19.96
CA ASN A 293 9.06 -6.92 -21.26
C ASN A 293 10.09 -7.89 -21.88
N ASN A 294 10.32 -9.06 -21.24
CA ASN A 294 11.33 -10.04 -21.64
C ASN A 294 12.77 -9.47 -21.70
N GLU A 295 13.06 -8.42 -20.94
CA GLU A 295 14.40 -7.82 -20.85
C GLU A 295 15.30 -8.58 -19.88
N ASN A 296 14.73 -9.40 -18.97
CA ASN A 296 15.46 -10.10 -17.93
C ASN A 296 15.00 -11.55 -17.79
N ASN A 297 15.91 -12.48 -18.15
CA ASN A 297 15.68 -13.92 -18.11
C ASN A 297 16.24 -14.61 -16.83
N SER A 298 16.76 -13.83 -15.88
CA SER A 298 17.32 -14.37 -14.63
C SER A 298 16.26 -14.83 -13.64
N PHE A 299 14.98 -14.54 -13.91
CA PHE A 299 13.85 -14.89 -13.06
C PHE A 299 12.89 -15.86 -13.76
N TYR A 300 12.38 -16.84 -13.02
CA TYR A 300 11.27 -17.66 -13.48
C TYR A 300 9.94 -16.88 -13.38
N VAL A 301 9.33 -16.53 -14.51
CA VAL A 301 8.08 -15.77 -14.59
C VAL A 301 6.95 -16.45 -13.81
N GLU A 302 6.85 -17.78 -13.94
CA GLU A 302 5.83 -18.60 -13.27
C GLU A 302 5.93 -18.57 -11.73
N LYS A 303 7.16 -18.46 -11.19
CA LYS A 303 7.40 -18.31 -9.75
C LYS A 303 7.25 -16.88 -9.28
N LEU A 304 7.71 -15.91 -10.07
CA LEU A 304 7.64 -14.49 -9.76
C LEU A 304 6.21 -13.98 -9.76
N ARG A 305 5.42 -14.38 -10.75
CA ARG A 305 4.04 -13.95 -10.97
C ARG A 305 3.90 -12.44 -10.84
N PRO A 306 4.55 -11.66 -11.73
CA PRO A 306 4.55 -10.22 -11.63
C PRO A 306 3.12 -9.67 -11.71
N PRO A 307 2.74 -8.72 -10.83
CA PRO A 307 1.47 -8.02 -10.99
C PRO A 307 1.51 -7.18 -12.26
N ILE A 308 0.34 -6.92 -12.82
CA ILE A 308 0.19 -6.00 -13.96
C ILE A 308 0.16 -4.56 -13.45
N PHE A 309 -0.39 -4.37 -12.25
CA PHE A 309 -0.57 -3.06 -11.67
C PHE A 309 -0.26 -3.04 -10.17
N THR A 310 0.51 -2.04 -9.77
CA THR A 310 0.93 -1.86 -8.38
C THR A 310 0.40 -0.56 -7.82
N LEU A 311 -0.28 -0.64 -6.66
CA LEU A 311 -0.68 0.50 -5.86
C LEU A 311 0.26 0.64 -4.66
N ILE A 312 0.76 1.85 -4.40
CA ILE A 312 1.61 2.16 -3.25
C ILE A 312 0.85 3.13 -2.35
N ALA A 313 0.44 2.65 -1.18
CA ALA A 313 -0.33 3.42 -0.22
C ALA A 313 0.55 3.80 0.98
N LEU A 314 0.81 5.09 1.17
CA LEU A 314 1.60 5.63 2.27
C LEU A 314 0.69 6.39 3.24
N GLU A 315 0.77 6.07 4.52
CA GLU A 315 0.03 6.78 5.57
C GLU A 315 1.00 7.54 6.46
N GLU A 316 0.83 8.85 6.52
CA GLU A 316 1.60 9.80 7.34
C GLU A 316 3.12 9.54 7.29
N PRO A 317 3.74 9.49 6.10
CA PRO A 317 5.16 9.17 5.99
C PRO A 317 6.05 10.18 6.71
N GLU A 318 5.56 11.38 7.00
CA GLU A 318 6.21 12.40 7.81
C GLU A 318 6.47 11.99 9.26
N ASN A 319 5.68 11.07 9.83
CA ASN A 319 5.86 10.61 11.21
C ASN A 319 7.14 9.78 11.40
N SER A 320 7.60 9.15 10.32
CA SER A 320 8.75 8.25 10.36
C SER A 320 9.96 8.76 9.57
N LEU A 321 9.77 9.76 8.71
CA LEU A 321 10.82 10.25 7.80
C LEU A 321 11.07 11.75 7.95
N SER A 322 12.33 12.15 7.94
CA SER A 322 12.67 13.58 7.93
C SER A 322 12.23 14.25 6.60
N PRO A 323 12.02 15.57 6.57
CA PRO A 323 11.54 16.29 5.38
C PRO A 323 12.39 16.09 4.13
N HIS A 324 13.69 15.88 4.27
CA HIS A 324 14.58 15.61 3.14
C HIS A 324 14.37 14.23 2.54
N TYR A 325 14.13 13.22 3.38
CA TYR A 325 13.79 11.86 2.92
C TYR A 325 12.43 11.82 2.24
N LEU A 326 11.45 12.56 2.74
CA LEU A 326 10.14 12.70 2.08
C LEU A 326 10.26 13.21 0.65
N GLY A 327 11.12 14.22 0.41
CA GLY A 327 11.38 14.71 -0.94
C GLY A 327 11.92 13.62 -1.87
N ARG A 328 12.86 12.78 -1.38
CA ARG A 328 13.40 11.64 -2.15
C ARG A 328 12.38 10.57 -2.43
N VAL A 329 11.53 10.27 -1.44
CA VAL A 329 10.43 9.29 -1.60
C VAL A 329 9.45 9.76 -2.67
N ILE A 330 9.02 11.04 -2.64
CA ILE A 330 8.11 11.58 -3.65
C ILE A 330 8.74 11.50 -5.05
N GLU A 331 10.02 11.83 -5.19
CA GLU A 331 10.72 11.75 -6.47
C GLU A 331 10.81 10.32 -7.00
N ALA A 332 11.15 9.36 -6.14
CA ALA A 332 11.15 7.94 -6.50
C ALA A 332 9.77 7.43 -6.91
N LEU A 333 8.70 7.86 -6.21
CA LEU A 333 7.33 7.53 -6.58
C LEU A 333 6.95 8.13 -7.94
N LYS A 334 7.33 9.39 -8.22
CA LYS A 334 7.09 10.02 -9.53
C LYS A 334 7.74 9.22 -10.66
N GLN A 335 8.99 8.80 -10.49
CA GLN A 335 9.69 7.98 -11.49
C GLN A 335 8.99 6.63 -11.69
N THR A 336 8.56 5.97 -10.61
CA THR A 336 7.89 4.67 -10.69
C THR A 336 6.52 4.77 -11.37
N THR A 337 5.77 5.85 -11.14
CA THR A 337 4.41 6.01 -11.70
C THR A 337 4.39 6.46 -13.17
N GLN A 338 5.54 6.77 -13.78
CA GLN A 338 5.62 7.18 -15.19
C GLN A 338 5.27 6.06 -16.17
N HIS A 339 5.43 4.80 -15.78
CA HIS A 339 5.24 3.65 -16.67
C HIS A 339 3.80 3.16 -16.79
N ASN A 340 2.80 3.85 -16.24
CA ASN A 340 1.38 3.48 -16.27
C ASN A 340 1.06 2.08 -15.70
N ASP A 341 1.97 1.48 -14.94
CA ASP A 341 1.79 0.19 -14.26
C ASP A 341 1.87 0.30 -12.72
N ALA A 342 2.00 1.55 -12.22
CA ALA A 342 1.96 1.86 -10.81
C ALA A 342 1.25 3.19 -10.54
N GLN A 343 0.62 3.31 -9.38
CA GLN A 343 0.08 4.55 -8.81
C GLN A 343 0.38 4.64 -7.32
N ALA A 344 0.49 5.87 -6.80
CA ALA A 344 0.69 6.12 -5.39
C ALA A 344 -0.45 6.91 -4.76
N ILE A 345 -0.79 6.57 -3.51
CA ILE A 345 -1.79 7.28 -2.71
C ILE A 345 -1.17 7.60 -1.37
N ILE A 346 -1.11 8.87 -1.02
CA ILE A 346 -0.43 9.36 0.18
C ILE A 346 -1.43 10.08 1.07
N ALA A 347 -1.69 9.55 2.25
CA ALA A 347 -2.43 10.23 3.29
C ALA A 347 -1.46 11.03 4.16
N THR A 348 -1.61 12.35 4.23
CA THR A 348 -0.68 13.22 4.95
C THR A 348 -1.37 14.37 5.68
N HIS A 349 -0.73 14.82 6.75
CA HIS A 349 -1.03 16.07 7.44
C HIS A 349 0.08 17.11 7.28
N SER A 350 1.15 16.80 6.52
CA SER A 350 2.33 17.66 6.43
C SER A 350 2.15 18.81 5.42
N PRO A 351 2.06 20.07 5.87
CA PRO A 351 2.07 21.22 4.97
C PRO A 351 3.33 21.25 4.08
N ALA A 352 4.47 20.82 4.64
CA ALA A 352 5.74 20.80 3.91
C ALA A 352 5.74 19.88 2.68
N MET A 353 4.96 18.78 2.71
CA MET A 353 4.76 17.94 1.53
C MET A 353 3.92 18.66 0.48
N LEU A 354 2.87 19.36 0.90
CA LEU A 354 1.88 19.97 0.01
C LEU A 354 2.43 21.15 -0.79
N ARG A 355 3.46 21.84 -0.30
CA ARG A 355 4.17 22.89 -1.06
C ARG A 355 4.69 22.43 -2.43
N ARG A 356 4.95 21.14 -2.59
CA ARG A 356 5.53 20.54 -3.81
C ARG A 356 4.49 19.84 -4.69
N VAL A 357 3.21 19.93 -4.33
CA VAL A 357 2.13 19.16 -4.95
C VAL A 357 1.20 20.12 -5.70
N SER A 358 0.88 19.76 -6.95
CA SER A 358 -0.17 20.48 -7.67
C SER A 358 -1.54 20.23 -7.02
N PRO A 359 -2.37 21.25 -6.83
CA PRO A 359 -3.70 21.12 -6.23
C PRO A 359 -4.61 20.07 -6.88
N LYS A 360 -4.47 19.81 -8.18
CA LYS A 360 -5.23 18.78 -8.90
C LYS A 360 -5.02 17.36 -8.36
N HIS A 361 -3.87 17.11 -7.75
CA HIS A 361 -3.54 15.81 -7.13
C HIS A 361 -4.10 15.64 -5.73
N ILE A 362 -4.72 16.68 -5.17
CA ILE A 362 -5.20 16.68 -3.79
C ILE A 362 -6.67 16.28 -3.74
N ARG A 363 -7.01 15.44 -2.76
CA ARG A 363 -8.38 15.09 -2.35
C ARG A 363 -8.54 15.52 -0.91
N TYR A 364 -9.38 16.51 -0.70
CA TYR A 364 -9.64 17.08 0.62
C TYR A 364 -10.80 16.35 1.29
N LEU A 365 -10.52 15.72 2.43
CA LEU A 365 -11.48 14.95 3.21
C LEU A 365 -11.95 15.74 4.43
N ARG A 366 -13.26 15.74 4.67
CA ARG A 366 -13.87 16.35 5.84
C ARG A 366 -15.10 15.57 6.27
N LEU A 367 -15.40 15.57 7.57
CA LEU A 367 -16.67 15.06 8.07
C LEU A 367 -17.77 16.08 7.88
N ASN A 368 -18.96 15.63 7.50
CA ASN A 368 -20.18 16.44 7.51
C ASN A 368 -20.84 16.46 8.91
N GLY A 369 -22.00 17.11 9.04
CA GLY A 369 -22.76 17.18 10.30
C GLY A 369 -23.21 15.81 10.85
N LEU A 370 -23.30 14.79 10.01
CA LEU A 370 -23.64 13.41 10.37
C LEU A 370 -22.39 12.57 10.65
N ARG A 371 -21.20 13.18 10.77
CA ARG A 371 -19.90 12.52 10.93
C ARG A 371 -19.56 11.51 9.82
N THR A 372 -20.11 11.70 8.62
CA THR A 372 -19.71 10.91 7.45
C THR A 372 -18.70 11.68 6.61
N THR A 373 -17.75 10.93 6.03
CA THR A 373 -16.68 11.48 5.19
C THR A 373 -17.22 12.02 3.88
N MET A 374 -16.87 13.26 3.57
CA MET A 374 -17.02 13.88 2.26
C MET A 374 -15.64 14.14 1.67
N ILE A 375 -15.51 13.93 0.37
CA ILE A 375 -14.27 14.19 -0.38
C ILE A 375 -14.55 15.30 -1.40
N ARG A 376 -13.64 16.27 -1.46
CA ARG A 376 -13.67 17.36 -2.44
C ARG A 376 -12.36 17.39 -3.21
N MET A 377 -12.45 17.62 -4.49
CA MET A 377 -11.30 17.96 -5.34
C MET A 377 -11.07 19.48 -5.26
N ILE A 378 -9.82 19.88 -5.38
CA ILE A 378 -9.45 21.29 -5.47
C ILE A 378 -9.56 21.69 -6.94
N CYS A 379 -10.51 22.55 -7.23
CA CYS A 379 -10.67 23.13 -8.57
C CYS A 379 -9.97 24.50 -8.58
N LEU A 380 -8.98 24.64 -9.45
CA LEU A 380 -8.38 25.93 -9.75
C LEU A 380 -9.23 26.65 -10.81
N PRO A 381 -9.15 27.99 -10.90
CA PRO A 381 -9.64 28.74 -12.06
C PRO A 381 -9.06 28.20 -13.37
N ASP A 382 -9.62 28.57 -14.51
CA ASP A 382 -9.11 28.14 -15.81
C ASP A 382 -7.65 28.62 -16.03
N GLU A 383 -6.83 27.82 -16.71
CA GLU A 383 -5.42 28.11 -16.94
C GLU A 383 -5.19 29.43 -17.72
N SER A 384 -6.19 29.90 -18.47
CA SER A 384 -6.22 31.16 -19.18
C SER A 384 -6.52 32.36 -18.30
N ASP A 385 -6.93 32.15 -17.04
CA ASP A 385 -7.26 33.20 -16.09
C ASP A 385 -6.01 33.57 -15.26
N ASP A 386 -5.70 34.85 -15.16
CA ASP A 386 -4.61 35.35 -14.29
C ASP A 386 -4.78 34.87 -12.84
N ALA A 387 -6.03 34.71 -12.39
CA ALA A 387 -6.36 34.16 -11.07
C ALA A 387 -5.82 32.74 -10.87
N HIS A 388 -5.66 31.92 -11.93
CA HIS A 388 -5.12 30.58 -11.81
C HIS A 388 -3.73 30.57 -11.19
N LYS A 389 -2.84 31.43 -11.70
CA LYS A 389 -1.46 31.54 -11.23
C LYS A 389 -1.42 31.98 -9.77
N PHE A 390 -2.14 33.07 -9.44
CA PHE A 390 -2.15 33.62 -8.08
C PHE A 390 -2.70 32.62 -7.05
N VAL A 391 -3.84 32.00 -7.35
CA VAL A 391 -4.44 31.00 -6.43
C VAL A 391 -3.53 29.81 -6.25
N ARG A 392 -2.91 29.30 -7.31
CA ARG A 392 -1.95 28.18 -7.22
C ARG A 392 -0.73 28.54 -6.38
N GLU A 393 -0.14 29.72 -6.59
CA GLU A 393 1.03 30.18 -5.84
C GLU A 393 0.68 30.42 -4.37
N ALA A 394 -0.44 31.04 -4.07
CA ALA A 394 -0.91 31.25 -2.69
C ALA A 394 -1.11 29.92 -1.95
N ILE A 395 -1.76 28.94 -2.57
CA ILE A 395 -1.97 27.62 -1.97
C ILE A 395 -0.63 26.89 -1.74
N GLN A 396 0.32 27.02 -2.65
CA GLN A 396 1.64 26.41 -2.49
C GLN A 396 2.51 27.12 -1.45
N ALA A 397 2.38 28.44 -1.31
CA ALA A 397 3.09 29.23 -0.31
C ALA A 397 2.56 28.95 1.11
N PHE A 398 1.23 28.83 1.24
CA PHE A 398 0.51 28.70 2.53
C PHE A 398 -0.31 27.40 2.58
N PRO A 399 0.30 26.21 2.55
CA PRO A 399 -0.43 24.93 2.55
C PRO A 399 -1.19 24.67 3.87
N GLU A 400 -0.93 25.44 4.93
CA GLU A 400 -1.65 25.45 6.19
C GLU A 400 -3.14 25.77 5.98
N ILE A 401 -3.48 26.51 4.92
CA ILE A 401 -4.86 26.83 4.51
C ILE A 401 -5.75 25.59 4.42
N TYR A 402 -5.19 24.45 3.98
CA TYR A 402 -5.93 23.20 3.88
C TYR A 402 -6.43 22.66 5.23
N PHE A 403 -5.79 23.04 6.33
CA PHE A 403 -6.10 22.53 7.67
C PHE A 403 -6.86 23.55 8.53
N SER A 404 -7.00 24.78 8.04
CA SER A 404 -7.61 25.87 8.76
C SER A 404 -9.14 25.78 8.80
N ARG A 405 -9.71 26.27 9.89
CA ARG A 405 -11.17 26.48 10.01
C ARG A 405 -11.59 27.83 9.40
N LEU A 406 -10.70 28.81 9.48
CA LEU A 406 -10.88 30.15 8.93
C LEU A 406 -9.58 30.59 8.27
N VAL A 407 -9.68 31.08 7.05
CA VAL A 407 -8.58 31.71 6.34
C VAL A 407 -8.86 33.21 6.24
N VAL A 408 -7.93 34.02 6.68
CA VAL A 408 -7.96 35.47 6.54
C VAL A 408 -6.95 35.84 5.46
N LEU A 409 -7.44 36.44 4.39
CA LEU A 409 -6.59 36.92 3.31
C LEU A 409 -6.17 38.35 3.62
N GLY A 410 -4.85 38.62 3.68
CA GLY A 410 -4.25 39.93 3.87
C GLY A 410 -3.67 40.48 2.56
N GLU A 411 -3.45 41.78 2.49
CA GLU A 411 -2.79 42.41 1.33
C GLU A 411 -1.27 42.19 1.35
N GLY A 412 -0.66 42.03 2.53
CA GLY A 412 0.78 41.87 2.65
C GLY A 412 1.23 41.27 3.98
N ASP A 413 2.55 41.21 4.19
CA ASP A 413 3.17 40.60 5.37
C ASP A 413 2.80 41.30 6.70
N SER A 414 2.36 42.58 6.64
CA SER A 414 1.92 43.34 7.82
C SER A 414 0.75 42.67 8.53
N GLU A 415 -0.21 42.16 7.79
CA GLU A 415 -1.38 41.50 8.34
C GLU A 415 -1.01 40.17 9.01
N GLU A 416 -0.02 39.44 8.46
CA GLU A 416 0.48 38.22 9.07
C GLU A 416 1.11 38.46 10.46
N ILE A 417 1.70 39.64 10.65
CA ILE A 417 2.35 40.02 11.94
C ILE A 417 1.34 40.64 12.92
N VAL A 418 0.45 41.50 12.44
CA VAL A 418 -0.41 42.34 13.26
C VAL A 418 -1.70 41.60 13.68
N LEU A 419 -2.36 40.90 12.74
CA LEU A 419 -3.63 40.25 13.03
C LEU A 419 -3.56 39.19 14.13
N PRO A 420 -2.53 38.33 14.23
CA PRO A 420 -2.42 37.39 15.35
C PRO A 420 -2.38 38.08 16.70
N ARG A 421 -1.71 39.23 16.81
CA ARG A 421 -1.61 40.03 18.06
C ARG A 421 -2.96 40.63 18.43
N ILE A 422 -3.68 41.18 17.44
CA ILE A 422 -5.02 41.76 17.67
C ILE A 422 -6.01 40.65 18.09
N LEU A 423 -6.00 39.50 17.40
CA LEU A 423 -6.87 38.37 17.70
C LEU A 423 -6.58 37.81 19.09
N SER A 424 -5.29 37.67 19.44
CA SER A 424 -4.87 37.24 20.78
C SER A 424 -5.32 38.18 21.87
N ALA A 425 -5.21 39.50 21.66
CA ALA A 425 -5.71 40.52 22.60
C ALA A 425 -7.23 40.44 22.79
N LYS A 426 -7.96 39.98 21.78
CA LYS A 426 -9.40 39.69 21.83
C LYS A 426 -9.75 38.29 22.35
N LYS A 427 -8.76 37.56 22.92
CA LYS A 427 -8.91 36.18 23.43
C LYS A 427 -9.30 35.14 22.35
N ILE A 428 -8.90 35.38 21.10
CA ILE A 428 -9.03 34.46 19.95
C ILE A 428 -7.64 34.13 19.45
N PRO A 429 -6.90 33.24 20.12
CA PRO A 429 -5.56 32.87 19.67
C PRO A 429 -5.66 32.11 18.35
N VAL A 430 -4.82 32.53 17.38
CA VAL A 430 -4.84 32.03 15.98
C VAL A 430 -4.66 30.53 15.92
N ASP A 431 -3.65 30.01 16.59
CA ASP A 431 -3.30 28.58 16.55
C ASP A 431 -4.42 27.68 17.11
N SER A 432 -4.88 27.98 18.33
CA SER A 432 -5.93 27.18 18.98
C SER A 432 -7.30 27.32 18.30
N SER A 433 -7.52 28.39 17.54
CA SER A 433 -8.73 28.61 16.75
C SER A 433 -8.63 28.04 15.33
N ALA A 434 -7.47 27.49 14.95
CA ALA A 434 -7.15 27.02 13.61
C ALA A 434 -7.45 28.10 12.53
N ILE A 435 -6.91 29.29 12.75
CA ILE A 435 -7.01 30.43 11.82
C ILE A 435 -5.68 30.55 11.10
N THR A 436 -5.68 30.66 9.78
CA THR A 436 -4.50 30.97 8.97
C THR A 436 -4.68 32.35 8.34
N ILE A 437 -3.64 33.18 8.45
CA ILE A 437 -3.56 34.47 7.79
C ILE A 437 -2.60 34.31 6.63
N ALA A 438 -3.10 34.52 5.40
CA ALA A 438 -2.33 34.35 4.18
C ALA A 438 -2.24 35.68 3.45
N PRO A 439 -1.06 36.31 3.37
CA PRO A 439 -0.84 37.48 2.53
C PRO A 439 -0.93 37.07 1.05
N LEU A 440 -1.60 37.90 0.27
CA LEU A 440 -1.76 37.69 -1.18
C LEU A 440 -0.67 38.40 -2.02
N GLY A 441 0.15 39.25 -1.40
CA GLY A 441 1.29 39.94 -2.02
C GLY A 441 0.93 41.24 -2.66
#